data_1f5831443b46ddc736ad6af000049239
#
_entry.id   1f5831443b46ddc736ad6af000049239
#
_cell.length_a   1.000
_cell.length_b   1.000
_cell.length_c   1.000
_cell.angle_alpha   90.00
_cell.angle_beta   90.00
_cell.angle_gamma   90.00
#
_symmetry.space_group_name_H-M   'P 1'
#
loop_
_entity.id
_entity.type
_entity.pdbx_description
1 polymer ?
#
loop_
_entity_poly.entity_id
_entity_poly.type
_entity_poly.pdbx_seq_one_letter_code
_entity_poly.pdbx_strand_id
1 'polypeptide(L)'
;GRTPIWRACFLGHAAAVKSLLEHGADPRTSSQSGETPHNVANGQDIKDSLDAWDIAVTERKMAEFELVKETKRLEVEKEAAAAVSGARAALEAAQKQHDFCQKQLKHSRQEMEKRITEHDTCVLEGKPQELVEVTLQHIKGQEEAVEKATADAREATMKLQLAKLQLRETEAGGEEEELPGQLVSIRDLDDVLLKDVGNVVRSSGKWPLVIDVSGQASVFLRYIDSNYVNTLSKASMDANKLRRNILGAIRYGKPLVLDLLEVDMWDEVERDFDLIQRGLLSRLIDKSLMQNEGYLELRRDSDGDDYENSMFDDYRIEKGFKCIVVTSNKYPSDALLASTYALRVKVQK
;
A
#
# COMPACT_ATOMS: atom_id res chain seq x y z
N GLY A 1 31.13 18.18 21.68
CA GLY A 1 32.10 17.08 21.59
C GLY A 1 33.53 17.57 21.28
N ARG A 2 34.48 16.67 21.23
CA ARG A 2 35.87 16.95 20.89
C ARG A 2 36.02 16.91 19.35
N THR A 3 36.53 17.98 18.75
CA THR A 3 36.76 18.06 17.30
C THR A 3 37.95 17.21 16.83
N PRO A 4 38.08 16.84 15.56
CA PRO A 4 39.24 16.13 15.03
C PRO A 4 40.56 16.83 15.30
N ILE A 5 40.61 18.16 15.14
CA ILE A 5 41.83 18.94 15.43
C ILE A 5 42.18 18.94 16.92
N TRP A 6 41.19 19.00 17.81
CA TRP A 6 41.41 18.85 19.24
C TRP A 6 42.09 17.50 19.57
N ARG A 7 41.60 16.40 18.97
CA ARG A 7 42.19 15.06 19.17
C ARG A 7 43.60 14.94 18.64
N ALA A 8 43.84 15.50 17.44
CA ALA A 8 45.17 15.51 16.83
C ALA A 8 46.19 16.26 17.68
N CYS A 9 45.80 17.43 18.24
CA CYS A 9 46.64 18.20 19.14
C CYS A 9 46.91 17.45 20.46
N PHE A 10 45.88 16.87 21.06
CA PHE A 10 46.01 16.09 22.32
C PHE A 10 46.96 14.89 22.17
N LEU A 11 46.90 14.20 21.04
CA LEU A 11 47.75 13.02 20.74
C LEU A 11 49.15 13.36 20.21
N GLY A 12 49.44 14.63 19.95
CA GLY A 12 50.77 15.06 19.46
C GLY A 12 51.02 14.82 17.99
N HIS A 13 49.97 14.71 17.15
CA HIS A 13 50.12 14.42 15.72
C HIS A 13 50.27 15.70 14.88
N ALA A 14 51.48 16.30 14.86
CA ALA A 14 51.72 17.59 14.17
C ALA A 14 51.36 17.60 12.67
N ALA A 15 51.68 16.52 11.93
CA ALA A 15 51.33 16.40 10.52
C ALA A 15 49.80 16.40 10.30
N ALA A 16 49.03 15.74 11.16
CA ALA A 16 47.59 15.72 11.12
C ALA A 16 46.96 17.08 11.47
N VAL A 17 47.53 17.80 12.44
CA VAL A 17 47.14 19.15 12.81
C VAL A 17 47.28 20.09 11.60
N LYS A 18 48.44 20.07 10.95
CA LYS A 18 48.68 20.90 9.76
C LYS A 18 47.72 20.59 8.63
N SER A 19 47.52 19.30 8.32
CA SER A 19 46.54 18.89 7.29
C SER A 19 45.13 19.32 7.62
N LEU A 20 44.69 19.19 8.87
CA LEU A 20 43.34 19.59 9.30
C LEU A 20 43.13 21.11 9.18
N LEU A 21 44.15 21.93 9.54
CA LEU A 21 44.13 23.37 9.37
C LEU A 21 44.00 23.77 7.89
N GLU A 22 44.84 23.15 7.02
CA GLU A 22 44.80 23.36 5.57
C GLU A 22 43.42 23.01 4.95
N HIS A 23 42.68 22.08 5.58
CA HIS A 23 41.32 21.70 5.17
C HIS A 23 40.21 22.42 5.92
N GLY A 24 40.48 23.50 6.63
CA GLY A 24 39.51 24.41 7.21
C GLY A 24 39.06 24.05 8.64
N ALA A 25 39.82 23.21 9.37
CA ALA A 25 39.54 23.01 10.78
C ALA A 25 39.79 24.30 11.58
N ASP A 26 38.85 24.71 12.42
CA ASP A 26 38.96 25.92 13.23
C ASP A 26 39.73 25.64 14.53
N PRO A 27 40.93 26.22 14.69
CA PRO A 27 41.74 26.04 15.89
C PRO A 27 41.15 26.71 17.13
N ARG A 28 40.16 27.58 17.00
CA ARG A 28 39.49 28.30 18.07
C ARG A 28 38.36 27.49 18.73
N THR A 29 37.91 26.44 18.09
CA THR A 29 36.74 25.65 18.56
C THR A 29 37.04 24.97 19.88
N SER A 30 36.28 25.31 20.93
CA SER A 30 36.39 24.68 22.25
C SER A 30 35.57 23.37 22.34
N SER A 31 36.06 22.43 23.15
CA SER A 31 35.29 21.24 23.55
C SER A 31 34.15 21.61 24.50
N GLN A 32 33.29 20.65 24.86
CA GLN A 32 32.24 20.84 25.85
C GLN A 32 32.79 21.18 27.26
N SER A 33 34.07 20.83 27.55
CA SER A 33 34.80 21.19 28.75
C SER A 33 35.49 22.57 28.67
N GLY A 34 35.30 23.31 27.57
CA GLY A 34 35.92 24.63 27.35
C GLY A 34 37.40 24.59 26.88
N GLU A 35 37.94 23.41 26.62
CA GLU A 35 39.35 23.24 26.22
C GLU A 35 39.49 23.52 24.73
N THR A 36 40.43 24.36 24.33
CA THR A 36 40.78 24.59 22.91
C THR A 36 41.86 23.63 22.46
N PRO A 37 42.05 23.42 21.12
CA PRO A 37 43.14 22.66 20.57
C PRO A 37 44.53 23.11 21.07
N HIS A 38 44.71 24.42 21.22
CA HIS A 38 45.95 24.99 21.75
C HIS A 38 46.20 24.59 23.19
N ASN A 39 45.17 24.63 24.07
CA ASN A 39 45.32 24.30 25.48
C ASN A 39 45.69 22.84 25.74
N VAL A 40 45.27 21.95 24.83
CA VAL A 40 45.55 20.49 24.99
C VAL A 40 46.67 19.99 24.10
N ALA A 41 47.32 20.87 23.36
CA ALA A 41 48.41 20.49 22.42
C ALA A 41 49.60 19.86 23.18
N ASN A 42 49.92 18.64 22.77
CA ASN A 42 51.04 17.88 23.25
C ASN A 42 52.22 18.07 22.28
N GLY A 43 53.08 19.04 22.59
CA GLY A 43 54.28 19.43 21.82
C GLY A 43 54.32 20.91 21.50
N GLN A 44 55.51 21.52 21.63
CA GLN A 44 55.70 22.92 21.34
C GLN A 44 55.55 23.26 19.85
N ASP A 45 56.00 22.39 19.01
CA ASP A 45 55.88 22.47 17.53
C ASP A 45 54.42 22.60 17.05
N ILE A 46 53.50 21.93 17.76
CA ILE A 46 52.07 22.04 17.48
C ILE A 46 51.51 23.38 17.91
N LYS A 47 51.91 23.86 19.10
CA LYS A 47 51.52 25.19 19.60
C LYS A 47 52.00 26.29 18.65
N ASP A 48 53.28 26.23 18.29
CA ASP A 48 53.89 27.19 17.33
C ASP A 48 53.17 27.17 15.98
N SER A 49 52.76 25.99 15.50
CA SER A 49 51.95 25.85 14.28
C SER A 49 50.56 26.44 14.38
N LEU A 50 49.92 26.32 15.55
CA LEU A 50 48.58 26.91 15.80
C LEU A 50 48.68 28.42 15.94
N ASP A 51 49.72 28.94 16.60
CA ASP A 51 49.94 30.37 16.82
C ASP A 51 50.34 31.08 15.50
N ALA A 52 51.09 30.41 14.63
CA ALA A 52 51.48 30.93 13.31
C ALA A 52 50.40 30.79 12.26
N TRP A 53 49.27 30.12 12.60
CA TRP A 53 48.21 29.87 11.62
C TRP A 53 47.38 31.13 11.30
N ASP A 54 47.29 31.46 9.99
CA ASP A 54 46.42 32.56 9.55
C ASP A 54 44.95 32.16 9.59
N ILE A 55 44.21 32.75 10.54
CA ILE A 55 42.79 32.48 10.77
C ILE A 55 41.93 32.84 9.53
N ALA A 56 42.37 33.83 8.71
CA ALA A 56 41.67 34.19 7.51
C ALA A 56 41.57 33.02 6.49
N VAL A 57 42.53 32.10 6.52
CA VAL A 57 42.48 30.88 5.70
C VAL A 57 41.35 29.95 6.17
N THR A 58 41.20 29.76 7.48
CA THR A 58 40.09 28.98 8.05
C THR A 58 38.75 29.60 7.71
N GLU A 59 38.58 30.92 7.89
CA GLU A 59 37.32 31.62 7.60
C GLU A 59 36.94 31.50 6.13
N ARG A 60 37.90 31.66 5.21
CA ARG A 60 37.68 31.48 3.77
C ARG A 60 37.23 30.04 3.43
N LYS A 61 37.89 29.04 4.02
CA LYS A 61 37.53 27.63 3.81
C LYS A 61 36.15 27.30 4.38
N MET A 62 35.82 27.80 5.54
CA MET A 62 34.49 27.64 6.14
C MET A 62 33.40 28.27 5.26
N ALA A 63 33.66 29.49 4.73
CA ALA A 63 32.72 30.14 3.81
C ALA A 63 32.55 29.34 2.50
N GLU A 64 33.64 28.79 1.93
CA GLU A 64 33.57 27.90 0.77
C GLU A 64 32.72 26.64 1.07
N PHE A 65 32.91 26.01 2.22
CA PHE A 65 32.13 24.83 2.61
C PHE A 65 30.65 25.16 2.84
N GLU A 66 30.35 26.30 3.46
CA GLU A 66 28.95 26.73 3.62
C GLU A 66 28.28 27.01 2.27
N LEU A 67 28.99 27.66 1.35
CA LEU A 67 28.46 27.89 0.00
C LEU A 67 28.21 26.58 -0.75
N VAL A 68 29.15 25.63 -0.69
CA VAL A 68 28.97 24.29 -1.30
C VAL A 68 27.82 23.52 -0.65
N LYS A 69 27.66 23.62 0.66
CA LYS A 69 26.57 23.00 1.38
C LYS A 69 25.22 23.61 0.99
N GLU A 70 25.17 24.92 0.85
CA GLU A 70 23.95 25.62 0.46
C GLU A 70 23.58 25.35 -0.99
N THR A 71 24.55 25.34 -1.91
CA THR A 71 24.29 24.99 -3.31
C THR A 71 23.77 23.56 -3.44
N LYS A 72 24.37 22.59 -2.74
CA LYS A 72 23.86 21.20 -2.69
C LYS A 72 22.46 21.11 -2.11
N ARG A 73 22.17 21.88 -1.05
CA ARG A 73 20.82 21.91 -0.46
C ARG A 73 19.79 22.42 -1.47
N LEU A 74 20.11 23.53 -2.17
CA LEU A 74 19.24 24.09 -3.21
C LEU A 74 19.07 23.16 -4.42
N GLU A 75 20.10 22.40 -4.80
CA GLU A 75 20.00 21.38 -5.85
C GLU A 75 19.05 20.25 -5.44
N VAL A 76 19.22 19.70 -4.24
CA VAL A 76 18.35 18.65 -3.70
C VAL A 76 16.90 19.13 -3.58
N GLU A 77 16.70 20.36 -3.10
CA GLU A 77 15.36 20.96 -3.00
C GLU A 77 14.72 21.16 -4.38
N LYS A 78 15.50 21.57 -5.38
CA LYS A 78 15.05 21.68 -6.77
C LYS A 78 14.67 20.34 -7.38
N GLU A 79 15.49 19.32 -7.15
CA GLU A 79 15.21 17.96 -7.63
C GLU A 79 13.94 17.39 -6.97
N ALA A 80 13.78 17.59 -5.66
CA ALA A 80 12.59 17.17 -4.94
C ALA A 80 11.34 17.90 -5.46
N ALA A 81 11.41 19.22 -5.67
CA ALA A 81 10.31 19.99 -6.22
C ALA A 81 9.94 19.56 -7.65
N ALA A 82 10.94 19.25 -8.48
CA ALA A 82 10.72 18.73 -9.83
C ALA A 82 10.06 17.34 -9.81
N ALA A 83 10.48 16.47 -8.90
CA ALA A 83 9.89 15.14 -8.71
C ALA A 83 8.42 15.23 -8.30
N VAL A 84 8.08 16.09 -7.33
CA VAL A 84 6.69 16.33 -6.91
C VAL A 84 5.86 16.90 -8.06
N SER A 85 6.40 17.86 -8.82
CA SER A 85 5.71 18.41 -9.99
C SER A 85 5.45 17.37 -11.06
N GLY A 86 6.41 16.48 -11.32
CA GLY A 86 6.28 15.36 -12.25
C GLY A 86 5.21 14.35 -11.79
N ALA A 87 5.20 14.01 -10.51
CA ALA A 87 4.21 13.10 -9.93
C ALA A 87 2.78 13.70 -9.99
N ARG A 88 2.63 15.00 -9.76
CA ARG A 88 1.33 15.69 -9.91
C ARG A 88 0.82 15.68 -11.35
N ALA A 89 1.70 15.93 -12.33
CA ALA A 89 1.35 15.86 -13.75
C ALA A 89 0.93 14.43 -14.15
N ALA A 90 1.64 13.41 -13.66
CA ALA A 90 1.29 12.00 -13.89
C ALA A 90 -0.08 11.65 -13.28
N LEU A 91 -0.37 12.13 -12.06
CA LEU A 91 -1.67 11.95 -11.42
C LEU A 91 -2.81 12.60 -12.24
N GLU A 92 -2.61 13.83 -12.71
CA GLU A 92 -3.62 14.51 -13.54
C GLU A 92 -3.89 13.77 -14.86
N ALA A 93 -2.83 13.24 -15.50
CA ALA A 93 -2.97 12.43 -16.71
C ALA A 93 -3.72 11.13 -16.44
N ALA A 94 -3.39 10.42 -15.36
CA ALA A 94 -4.07 9.21 -14.94
C ALA A 94 -5.55 9.46 -14.59
N GLN A 95 -5.87 10.59 -13.95
CA GLN A 95 -7.25 10.98 -13.65
C GLN A 95 -8.07 11.20 -14.93
N LYS A 96 -7.52 11.93 -15.90
CA LYS A 96 -8.17 12.16 -17.20
C LYS A 96 -8.44 10.84 -17.94
N GLN A 97 -7.47 9.94 -17.91
CA GLN A 97 -7.61 8.61 -18.54
C GLN A 97 -8.68 7.78 -17.84
N HIS A 98 -8.69 7.76 -16.51
CA HIS A 98 -9.71 7.08 -15.72
C HIS A 98 -11.11 7.59 -16.04
N ASP A 99 -11.33 8.93 -16.03
CA ASP A 99 -12.62 9.53 -16.31
C ASP A 99 -13.10 9.24 -17.74
N PHE A 100 -12.16 9.19 -18.70
CA PHE A 100 -12.45 8.80 -20.07
C PHE A 100 -12.94 7.34 -20.13
N CYS A 101 -12.20 6.40 -19.55
CA CYS A 101 -12.55 4.97 -19.55
C CYS A 101 -13.88 4.71 -18.83
N GLN A 102 -14.16 5.40 -17.72
CA GLN A 102 -15.45 5.30 -17.02
C GLN A 102 -16.62 5.79 -17.89
N LYS A 103 -16.44 6.88 -18.64
CA LYS A 103 -17.45 7.34 -19.61
C LYS A 103 -17.69 6.34 -20.73
N GLN A 104 -16.63 5.73 -21.26
CA GLN A 104 -16.74 4.69 -22.28
C GLN A 104 -17.48 3.46 -21.76
N LEU A 105 -17.16 2.99 -20.57
CA LEU A 105 -17.84 1.87 -19.92
C LEU A 105 -19.33 2.16 -19.73
N LYS A 106 -19.67 3.35 -19.24
CA LYS A 106 -21.06 3.78 -19.09
C LYS A 106 -21.81 3.78 -20.43
N HIS A 107 -21.18 4.31 -21.47
CA HIS A 107 -21.75 4.33 -22.82
C HIS A 107 -21.97 2.90 -23.36
N SER A 108 -20.98 2.03 -23.28
CA SER A 108 -21.10 0.64 -23.72
C SER A 108 -22.22 -0.12 -22.98
N ARG A 109 -22.37 0.11 -21.69
CA ARG A 109 -23.48 -0.49 -20.89
C ARG A 109 -24.85 0.03 -21.36
N GLN A 110 -24.98 1.33 -21.64
CA GLN A 110 -26.22 1.90 -22.15
C GLN A 110 -26.59 1.36 -23.54
N GLU A 111 -25.60 1.20 -24.41
CA GLU A 111 -25.82 0.59 -25.72
C GLU A 111 -26.23 -0.90 -25.60
N MET A 112 -25.61 -1.64 -24.68
CA MET A 112 -26.01 -3.03 -24.40
C MET A 112 -27.46 -3.11 -23.93
N GLU A 113 -27.89 -2.24 -23.01
CA GLU A 113 -29.27 -2.18 -22.52
C GLU A 113 -30.28 -1.90 -23.66
N LYS A 114 -29.94 -1.00 -24.60
CA LYS A 114 -30.74 -0.76 -25.80
C LYS A 114 -30.87 -2.01 -26.68
N ARG A 115 -29.74 -2.73 -26.91
CA ARG A 115 -29.79 -3.95 -27.71
C ARG A 115 -30.60 -5.07 -27.08
N ILE A 116 -30.55 -5.21 -25.76
CA ILE A 116 -31.40 -6.13 -25.01
C ILE A 116 -32.86 -5.75 -25.20
N THR A 117 -33.21 -4.46 -25.04
CA THR A 117 -34.60 -3.97 -25.21
C THR A 117 -35.09 -4.19 -26.64
N GLU A 118 -34.25 -3.97 -27.66
CA GLU A 118 -34.59 -4.25 -29.07
C GLU A 118 -34.87 -5.73 -29.27
N HIS A 119 -34.04 -6.61 -28.72
CA HIS A 119 -34.24 -8.06 -28.82
C HIS A 119 -35.53 -8.51 -28.14
N ASP A 120 -35.76 -8.07 -26.89
CA ASP A 120 -36.97 -8.41 -26.14
C ASP A 120 -38.23 -7.93 -26.87
N THR A 121 -38.19 -6.75 -27.49
CA THR A 121 -39.30 -6.22 -28.30
C THR A 121 -39.53 -7.11 -29.54
N CYS A 122 -38.47 -7.54 -30.22
CA CYS A 122 -38.61 -8.44 -31.38
C CYS A 122 -39.23 -9.80 -30.97
N VAL A 123 -38.86 -10.34 -29.81
CA VAL A 123 -39.42 -11.59 -29.29
C VAL A 123 -40.93 -11.40 -28.91
N LEU A 124 -41.24 -10.34 -28.21
CA LEU A 124 -42.61 -10.05 -27.75
C LEU A 124 -43.58 -9.79 -28.91
N GLU A 125 -43.11 -9.14 -29.99
CA GLU A 125 -43.89 -8.85 -31.19
C GLU A 125 -43.97 -10.06 -32.16
N GLY A 126 -43.36 -11.17 -31.82
CA GLY A 126 -43.37 -12.39 -32.67
C GLY A 126 -42.72 -12.19 -34.03
N LYS A 127 -41.64 -11.40 -34.11
CA LYS A 127 -40.91 -11.18 -35.38
C LYS A 127 -40.32 -12.45 -35.92
N PRO A 128 -40.00 -12.52 -37.24
CA PRO A 128 -39.35 -13.69 -37.87
C PRO A 128 -38.09 -14.11 -37.08
N GLN A 129 -37.89 -15.42 -36.98
CA GLN A 129 -36.77 -16.00 -36.21
C GLN A 129 -35.38 -15.50 -36.66
N GLU A 130 -35.21 -15.26 -37.98
CA GLU A 130 -33.98 -14.69 -38.51
C GLU A 130 -33.66 -13.31 -37.95
N LEU A 131 -34.67 -12.47 -37.71
CA LEU A 131 -34.48 -11.14 -37.14
C LEU A 131 -34.12 -11.22 -35.62
N VAL A 132 -34.76 -12.14 -34.89
CA VAL A 132 -34.44 -12.42 -33.50
C VAL A 132 -32.99 -12.90 -33.34
N GLU A 133 -32.52 -13.75 -34.27
CA GLU A 133 -31.15 -14.24 -34.26
C GLU A 133 -30.12 -13.14 -34.56
N VAL A 134 -30.43 -12.22 -35.46
CA VAL A 134 -29.59 -11.03 -35.75
C VAL A 134 -29.51 -10.12 -34.53
N THR A 135 -30.60 -9.85 -33.81
CA THR A 135 -30.58 -9.05 -32.60
C THR A 135 -29.77 -9.73 -31.48
N LEU A 136 -29.83 -11.04 -31.35
CA LEU A 136 -29.00 -11.81 -30.44
C LEU A 136 -27.49 -11.70 -30.75
N GLN A 137 -27.13 -11.72 -32.02
CA GLN A 137 -25.73 -11.50 -32.44
C GLN A 137 -25.25 -10.09 -32.10
N HIS A 138 -26.11 -9.08 -32.24
CA HIS A 138 -25.80 -7.71 -31.82
C HIS A 138 -25.56 -7.62 -30.32
N ILE A 139 -26.33 -8.32 -29.47
CA ILE A 139 -26.09 -8.39 -28.02
C ILE A 139 -24.71 -8.98 -27.72
N LYS A 140 -24.37 -10.13 -28.35
CA LYS A 140 -23.06 -10.77 -28.16
C LYS A 140 -21.90 -9.85 -28.52
N GLY A 141 -21.98 -9.14 -29.63
CA GLY A 141 -20.97 -8.15 -30.03
C GLY A 141 -20.85 -6.99 -29.01
N GLN A 142 -21.99 -6.59 -28.44
CA GLN A 142 -21.98 -5.54 -27.41
C GLN A 142 -21.48 -6.05 -26.05
N GLU A 143 -21.68 -7.31 -25.70
CA GLU A 143 -21.08 -7.95 -24.51
C GLU A 143 -19.55 -7.90 -24.56
N GLU A 144 -18.95 -8.24 -25.72
CA GLU A 144 -17.51 -8.13 -25.91
C GLU A 144 -17.01 -6.69 -25.76
N ALA A 145 -17.78 -5.71 -26.27
CA ALA A 145 -17.44 -4.29 -26.11
C ALA A 145 -17.51 -3.83 -24.64
N VAL A 146 -18.50 -4.28 -23.88
CA VAL A 146 -18.63 -4.00 -22.44
C VAL A 146 -17.49 -4.67 -21.66
N GLU A 147 -17.15 -5.91 -22.02
CA GLU A 147 -16.04 -6.60 -21.35
C GLU A 147 -14.71 -5.87 -21.56
N LYS A 148 -14.44 -5.44 -22.80
CA LYS A 148 -13.24 -4.65 -23.12
C LYS A 148 -13.24 -3.33 -22.36
N ALA A 149 -14.35 -2.56 -22.40
CA ALA A 149 -14.45 -1.29 -21.68
C ALA A 149 -14.28 -1.47 -20.15
N THR A 150 -14.75 -2.59 -19.60
CA THR A 150 -14.56 -2.94 -18.19
C THR A 150 -13.08 -3.20 -17.88
N ALA A 151 -12.37 -3.91 -18.75
CA ALA A 151 -10.93 -4.15 -18.59
C ALA A 151 -10.14 -2.84 -18.66
N ASP A 152 -10.44 -1.98 -19.63
CA ASP A 152 -9.79 -0.67 -19.79
C ASP A 152 -10.05 0.25 -18.58
N ALA A 153 -11.27 0.25 -18.05
CA ALA A 153 -11.62 1.01 -16.85
C ALA A 153 -10.87 0.51 -15.61
N ARG A 154 -10.72 -0.81 -15.43
CA ARG A 154 -9.92 -1.39 -14.34
C ARG A 154 -8.45 -1.01 -14.46
N GLU A 155 -7.86 -1.12 -15.66
CA GLU A 155 -6.48 -0.73 -15.88
C GLU A 155 -6.25 0.77 -15.59
N ALA A 156 -7.17 1.63 -16.03
CA ALA A 156 -7.10 3.06 -15.75
C ALA A 156 -7.22 3.36 -14.25
N THR A 157 -8.06 2.63 -13.51
CA THR A 157 -8.17 2.75 -12.04
C THR A 157 -6.85 2.37 -11.37
N MET A 158 -6.22 1.26 -11.79
CA MET A 158 -4.91 0.84 -11.27
C MET A 158 -3.83 1.93 -11.50
N LYS A 159 -3.76 2.48 -12.73
CA LYS A 159 -2.80 3.56 -13.05
C LYS A 159 -3.04 4.79 -12.19
N LEU A 160 -4.29 5.15 -11.95
CA LEU A 160 -4.64 6.28 -11.07
C LEU A 160 -4.17 6.05 -9.64
N GLN A 161 -4.37 4.85 -9.08
CA GLN A 161 -3.94 4.53 -7.73
C GLN A 161 -2.41 4.52 -7.60
N LEU A 162 -1.69 3.98 -8.59
CA LEU A 162 -0.23 4.04 -8.64
C LEU A 162 0.29 5.47 -8.68
N ALA A 163 -0.32 6.34 -9.49
CA ALA A 163 0.06 7.76 -9.55
C ALA A 163 -0.20 8.48 -8.21
N LYS A 164 -1.30 8.17 -7.51
CA LYS A 164 -1.56 8.69 -6.15
C LYS A 164 -0.50 8.23 -5.15
N LEU A 165 -0.11 6.94 -5.21
CA LEU A 165 0.93 6.40 -4.35
C LEU A 165 2.27 7.11 -4.59
N GLN A 166 2.69 7.25 -5.85
CA GLN A 166 3.93 7.93 -6.22
C GLN A 166 3.96 9.38 -5.74
N LEU A 167 2.84 10.09 -5.84
CA LEU A 167 2.76 11.47 -5.33
C LEU A 167 2.96 11.51 -3.81
N ARG A 168 2.29 10.63 -3.05
CA ARG A 168 2.47 10.55 -1.60
C ARG A 168 3.91 10.23 -1.20
N GLU A 169 4.57 9.29 -1.89
CA GLU A 169 5.97 8.93 -1.64
C GLU A 169 6.92 10.11 -1.93
N THR A 170 6.67 10.88 -2.98
CA THR A 170 7.48 12.05 -3.32
C THR A 170 7.23 13.22 -2.38
N GLU A 171 6.01 13.45 -1.92
CA GLU A 171 5.66 14.50 -0.96
C GLU A 171 6.16 14.18 0.46
N ALA A 172 6.19 12.91 0.87
CA ALA A 172 6.69 12.48 2.18
C ALA A 172 8.22 12.66 2.35
N GLY A 173 8.96 12.97 1.28
CA GLY A 173 10.37 13.41 1.35
C GLY A 173 11.33 12.49 2.09
N GLY A 174 10.97 11.21 2.30
CA GLY A 174 11.79 10.23 3.03
C GLY A 174 11.80 10.41 4.56
N GLU A 175 11.02 11.32 5.14
CA GLU A 175 10.72 11.28 6.58
C GLU A 175 9.91 10.03 6.87
N GLU A 176 10.37 9.23 7.83
CA GLU A 176 9.58 8.12 8.37
C GLU A 176 8.36 8.73 9.08
N GLU A 177 7.29 9.02 8.32
CA GLU A 177 5.98 9.26 8.94
C GLU A 177 5.69 8.07 9.87
N GLU A 178 5.18 8.34 11.06
CA GLU A 178 4.60 7.31 11.93
C GLU A 178 3.41 6.69 11.20
N LEU A 179 3.72 5.70 10.38
CA LEU A 179 2.74 5.01 9.57
C LEU A 179 1.81 4.21 10.49
N PRO A 180 0.49 4.28 10.31
CA PRO A 180 -0.46 3.61 11.18
C PRO A 180 -0.28 2.10 11.16
N GLY A 181 -0.44 1.45 12.31
CA GLY A 181 -0.41 0.01 12.47
C GLY A 181 0.65 -0.51 13.43
N GLN A 182 0.35 -1.62 14.07
CA GLN A 182 1.27 -2.32 14.96
C GLN A 182 2.37 -3.01 14.16
N LEU A 183 3.64 -2.81 14.53
CA LEU A 183 4.76 -3.50 13.89
C LEU A 183 4.82 -4.97 14.31
N VAL A 184 4.87 -5.87 13.33
CA VAL A 184 4.93 -7.32 13.51
C VAL A 184 6.06 -7.90 12.67
N SER A 185 6.81 -8.86 13.21
CA SER A 185 7.78 -9.63 12.41
C SER A 185 7.05 -10.64 11.53
N ILE A 186 7.60 -10.93 10.37
CA ILE A 186 7.07 -11.99 9.48
C ILE A 186 6.97 -13.35 10.19
N ARG A 187 7.86 -13.63 11.15
CA ARG A 187 7.88 -14.87 11.93
C ARG A 187 6.74 -14.97 12.92
N ASP A 188 6.25 -13.81 13.38
CA ASP A 188 5.20 -13.73 14.40
C ASP A 188 3.80 -13.63 13.78
N LEU A 189 3.69 -13.61 12.43
CA LEU A 189 2.39 -13.50 11.74
C LEU A 189 1.44 -14.63 12.09
N ASP A 190 1.92 -15.85 12.21
CA ASP A 190 1.09 -16.99 12.61
C ASP A 190 0.46 -16.76 13.99
N ASP A 191 1.27 -16.33 14.95
CA ASP A 191 0.84 -16.11 16.33
C ASP A 191 -0.14 -14.93 16.44
N VAL A 192 0.06 -13.87 15.63
CA VAL A 192 -0.81 -12.67 15.65
C VAL A 192 -2.08 -12.88 14.84
N LEU A 193 -2.00 -13.46 13.62
CA LEU A 193 -3.15 -13.56 12.70
C LEU A 193 -4.01 -14.79 12.99
N LEU A 194 -3.38 -15.96 13.17
CA LEU A 194 -4.10 -17.22 13.26
C LEU A 194 -4.41 -17.58 14.72
N LYS A 195 -3.43 -17.50 15.61
CA LYS A 195 -3.61 -17.83 17.01
C LYS A 195 -4.14 -16.65 17.84
N ASP A 196 -3.91 -15.42 17.36
CA ASP A 196 -4.25 -14.17 18.05
C ASP A 196 -3.77 -14.16 19.51
N VAL A 197 -2.47 -14.46 19.69
CA VAL A 197 -1.84 -14.52 21.02
C VAL A 197 -1.97 -13.17 21.71
N GLY A 198 -2.62 -13.16 22.86
CA GLY A 198 -2.94 -11.92 23.60
C GLY A 198 -4.29 -11.30 23.19
N ASN A 199 -5.05 -11.91 22.27
CA ASN A 199 -6.36 -11.43 21.79
C ASN A 199 -6.35 -9.98 21.29
N VAL A 200 -5.27 -9.50 20.72
CA VAL A 200 -5.08 -8.11 20.32
C VAL A 200 -6.01 -7.74 19.15
N VAL A 201 -6.06 -8.61 18.14
CA VAL A 201 -6.94 -8.41 16.97
C VAL A 201 -8.41 -8.59 17.38
N ARG A 202 -8.72 -9.61 18.18
CA ARG A 202 -10.09 -9.89 18.63
C ARG A 202 -10.64 -8.77 19.51
N SER A 203 -9.83 -8.23 20.43
CA SER A 203 -10.22 -7.13 21.32
C SER A 203 -10.47 -5.81 20.57
N SER A 204 -9.85 -5.60 19.42
CA SER A 204 -10.11 -4.44 18.56
C SER A 204 -11.52 -4.44 17.93
N GLY A 205 -12.20 -5.59 17.91
CA GLY A 205 -13.47 -5.79 17.22
C GLY A 205 -13.36 -5.81 15.69
N LYS A 206 -12.20 -5.52 15.10
CA LYS A 206 -11.96 -5.41 13.67
C LYS A 206 -11.26 -6.65 13.09
N TRP A 207 -11.29 -6.80 11.76
CA TRP A 207 -10.46 -7.77 11.07
C TRP A 207 -9.05 -7.22 10.81
N PRO A 208 -8.02 -8.08 10.75
CA PRO A 208 -6.65 -7.63 10.52
C PRO A 208 -6.41 -7.18 9.07
N LEU A 209 -5.72 -6.06 8.92
CA LEU A 209 -5.10 -5.61 7.67
C LEU A 209 -3.58 -5.77 7.78
N VAL A 210 -3.00 -6.62 6.95
CA VAL A 210 -1.55 -6.83 6.89
C VAL A 210 -0.95 -5.93 5.81
N ILE A 211 -0.12 -5.00 6.22
CA ILE A 211 0.61 -4.09 5.33
C ILE A 211 2.04 -4.61 5.20
N ASP A 212 2.37 -5.20 4.06
CA ASP A 212 3.68 -5.81 3.80
C ASP A 212 4.24 -5.45 2.43
N VAL A 213 5.09 -4.44 2.39
CA VAL A 213 5.77 -3.98 1.17
C VAL A 213 6.69 -5.05 0.57
N SER A 214 7.14 -6.02 1.38
CA SER A 214 8.02 -7.11 0.89
C SER A 214 7.26 -8.21 0.16
N GLY A 215 5.94 -8.30 0.31
CA GLY A 215 5.09 -9.35 -0.26
C GLY A 215 5.24 -10.72 0.40
N GLN A 216 6.06 -10.86 1.44
CA GLN A 216 6.29 -12.15 2.14
C GLN A 216 5.04 -12.62 2.87
N ALA A 217 4.24 -11.71 3.41
CA ALA A 217 2.99 -12.04 4.08
C ALA A 217 1.96 -12.65 3.10
N SER A 218 1.85 -12.12 1.88
CA SER A 218 0.99 -12.70 0.83
C SER A 218 1.44 -14.11 0.47
N VAL A 219 2.76 -14.33 0.36
CA VAL A 219 3.30 -15.68 0.13
C VAL A 219 2.96 -16.61 1.29
N PHE A 220 3.20 -16.20 2.53
CA PHE A 220 2.84 -16.97 3.72
C PHE A 220 1.35 -17.35 3.74
N LEU A 221 0.46 -16.38 3.51
CA LEU A 221 -0.98 -16.56 3.53
C LEU A 221 -1.51 -17.47 2.39
N ARG A 222 -0.77 -17.62 1.30
CA ARG A 222 -1.09 -18.59 0.23
C ARG A 222 -0.75 -20.03 0.60
N TYR A 223 0.27 -20.23 1.44
CA TYR A 223 0.70 -21.58 1.84
C TYR A 223 -0.05 -22.16 3.04
N ILE A 224 -0.75 -21.34 3.80
CA ILE A 224 -1.64 -21.82 4.85
C ILE A 224 -2.95 -22.32 4.27
N ASP A 225 -3.67 -23.16 5.04
CA ASP A 225 -5.01 -23.64 4.65
C ASP A 225 -6.05 -22.51 4.74
N SER A 226 -6.12 -21.70 3.71
CA SER A 226 -6.98 -20.51 3.62
C SER A 226 -7.72 -20.44 2.28
N ASN A 227 -8.83 -19.73 2.25
CA ASN A 227 -9.51 -19.33 1.02
C ASN A 227 -8.90 -18.02 0.54
N TYR A 228 -7.88 -18.14 -0.31
CA TYR A 228 -7.13 -17.00 -0.82
C TYR A 228 -7.77 -16.40 -2.08
N VAL A 229 -8.06 -15.10 -2.04
CA VAL A 229 -8.67 -14.34 -3.12
C VAL A 229 -7.74 -13.22 -3.54
N ASN A 230 -7.24 -13.30 -4.78
CA ASN A 230 -6.53 -12.20 -5.42
C ASN A 230 -7.56 -11.24 -6.03
N THR A 231 -7.67 -10.03 -5.47
CA THR A 231 -8.71 -9.06 -5.86
C THR A 231 -8.48 -8.43 -7.23
N LEU A 232 -7.26 -8.50 -7.78
CA LEU A 232 -6.99 -8.03 -9.16
C LEU A 232 -7.30 -9.10 -10.23
N SER A 233 -7.52 -10.35 -9.82
CA SER A 233 -7.82 -11.42 -10.75
C SER A 233 -9.32 -11.51 -11.04
N LYS A 234 -9.74 -11.19 -12.26
CA LYS A 234 -11.14 -11.37 -12.72
C LYS A 234 -11.68 -12.77 -12.39
N ALA A 235 -10.85 -13.81 -12.60
CA ALA A 235 -11.24 -15.19 -12.35
C ALA A 235 -11.44 -15.50 -10.85
N SER A 236 -10.77 -14.78 -9.94
CA SER A 236 -10.95 -14.89 -8.49
C SER A 236 -12.13 -14.07 -8.01
N MET A 237 -12.42 -12.95 -8.66
CA MET A 237 -13.51 -12.02 -8.35
C MET A 237 -14.81 -12.32 -9.11
N ASP A 238 -14.87 -13.42 -9.88
CA ASP A 238 -16.15 -13.90 -10.41
C ASP A 238 -17.17 -14.08 -9.29
N ALA A 239 -18.36 -13.49 -9.45
CA ALA A 239 -19.37 -13.39 -8.40
C ALA A 239 -19.76 -14.76 -7.80
N ASN A 240 -19.89 -15.82 -8.63
CA ASN A 240 -20.23 -17.15 -8.14
C ASN A 240 -19.05 -17.81 -7.42
N LYS A 241 -17.84 -17.62 -7.93
CA LYS A 241 -16.62 -18.18 -7.32
C LYS A 241 -16.31 -17.49 -6.00
N LEU A 242 -16.37 -16.15 -5.97
CA LEU A 242 -16.17 -15.35 -4.77
C LEU A 242 -17.19 -15.69 -3.69
N ARG A 243 -18.48 -15.78 -4.04
CA ARG A 243 -19.55 -16.22 -3.15
C ARG A 243 -19.23 -17.59 -2.51
N ARG A 244 -18.86 -18.57 -3.34
CA ARG A 244 -18.51 -19.91 -2.83
C ARG A 244 -17.24 -19.92 -1.99
N ASN A 245 -16.27 -19.07 -2.32
CA ASN A 245 -15.06 -18.92 -1.49
C ASN A 245 -15.41 -18.37 -0.10
N ILE A 246 -16.28 -17.36 -0.03
CA ILE A 246 -16.74 -16.79 1.25
C ILE A 246 -17.51 -17.86 2.04
N LEU A 247 -18.50 -18.47 1.41
CA LEU A 247 -19.35 -19.49 2.05
C LEU A 247 -18.52 -20.70 2.52
N GLY A 248 -17.57 -21.17 1.70
CA GLY A 248 -16.67 -22.26 2.04
C GLY A 248 -15.71 -21.91 3.17
N ALA A 249 -15.16 -20.68 3.19
CA ALA A 249 -14.32 -20.23 4.29
C ALA A 249 -15.09 -20.28 5.63
N ILE A 250 -16.31 -19.77 5.64
CA ILE A 250 -17.18 -19.80 6.82
C ILE A 250 -17.52 -21.23 7.20
N ARG A 251 -18.01 -22.04 6.26
CA ARG A 251 -18.42 -23.44 6.46
C ARG A 251 -17.32 -24.30 7.10
N TYR A 252 -16.09 -24.17 6.60
CA TYR A 252 -14.97 -24.98 7.08
C TYR A 252 -14.15 -24.31 8.18
N GLY A 253 -14.52 -23.09 8.63
CA GLY A 253 -13.80 -22.34 9.64
C GLY A 253 -12.37 -22.00 9.18
N LYS A 254 -12.19 -21.66 7.90
CA LYS A 254 -10.90 -21.30 7.32
C LYS A 254 -10.74 -19.80 7.20
N PRO A 255 -9.52 -19.26 7.27
CA PRO A 255 -9.29 -17.86 6.95
C PRO A 255 -9.69 -17.55 5.51
N LEU A 256 -10.41 -16.45 5.31
CA LEU A 256 -10.63 -15.81 4.03
C LEU A 256 -9.58 -14.70 3.87
N VAL A 257 -8.73 -14.81 2.86
CA VAL A 257 -7.69 -13.82 2.60
C VAL A 257 -8.05 -13.01 1.36
N LEU A 258 -8.18 -11.69 1.52
CA LEU A 258 -8.38 -10.73 0.44
C LEU A 258 -7.04 -10.03 0.16
N ASP A 259 -6.37 -10.41 -0.93
CA ASP A 259 -5.10 -9.80 -1.33
C ASP A 259 -5.33 -8.66 -2.33
N LEU A 260 -5.09 -7.44 -1.85
CA LEU A 260 -5.21 -6.19 -2.62
C LEU A 260 -3.95 -5.91 -3.48
N LEU A 261 -2.85 -6.65 -3.25
CA LEU A 261 -1.55 -6.42 -3.88
C LEU A 261 -1.02 -5.01 -3.63
N GLU A 262 -0.47 -4.36 -4.68
CA GLU A 262 0.20 -3.06 -4.57
C GLU A 262 -0.78 -1.87 -4.72
N VAL A 263 -2.02 -2.14 -5.12
CA VAL A 263 -2.97 -1.10 -5.52
C VAL A 263 -4.17 -1.08 -4.60
N ASP A 264 -4.48 0.10 -4.05
CA ASP A 264 -5.69 0.28 -3.26
C ASP A 264 -6.91 0.41 -4.19
N MET A 265 -7.57 -0.71 -4.42
CA MET A 265 -8.81 -0.81 -5.19
C MET A 265 -10.01 -1.20 -4.30
N TRP A 266 -10.04 -0.71 -3.06
CA TRP A 266 -11.08 -1.09 -2.11
C TRP A 266 -12.50 -0.84 -2.62
N ASP A 267 -12.73 0.29 -3.29
CA ASP A 267 -14.02 0.62 -3.89
C ASP A 267 -14.43 -0.33 -5.03
N GLU A 268 -13.45 -0.84 -5.80
CA GLU A 268 -13.71 -1.85 -6.84
C GLU A 268 -14.05 -3.21 -6.23
N VAL A 269 -13.36 -3.58 -5.17
CA VAL A 269 -13.66 -4.80 -4.41
C VAL A 269 -15.09 -4.72 -3.85
N GLU A 270 -15.52 -3.57 -3.32
CA GLU A 270 -16.89 -3.37 -2.84
C GLU A 270 -17.90 -3.58 -3.95
N ARG A 271 -17.66 -3.03 -5.14
CA ARG A 271 -18.53 -3.24 -6.31
C ARG A 271 -18.62 -4.71 -6.74
N ASP A 272 -17.50 -5.42 -6.74
CA ASP A 272 -17.50 -6.84 -7.09
C ASP A 272 -18.27 -7.69 -6.05
N PHE A 273 -18.20 -7.33 -4.77
CA PHE A 273 -19.01 -7.95 -3.71
C PHE A 273 -20.50 -7.60 -3.85
N ASP A 274 -20.82 -6.39 -4.28
CA ASP A 274 -22.20 -5.94 -4.52
C ASP A 274 -22.88 -6.70 -5.67
N LEU A 275 -22.10 -7.26 -6.62
CA LEU A 275 -22.63 -8.16 -7.65
C LEU A 275 -23.19 -9.47 -7.06
N ILE A 276 -22.73 -9.88 -5.88
CA ILE A 276 -23.23 -11.06 -5.17
C ILE A 276 -24.47 -10.67 -4.36
N GLN A 277 -24.29 -9.67 -3.50
CA GLN A 277 -25.34 -9.11 -2.63
C GLN A 277 -24.93 -7.70 -2.22
N ARG A 278 -25.84 -6.75 -2.34
CA ARG A 278 -25.58 -5.35 -1.99
C ARG A 278 -25.16 -5.21 -0.52
N GLY A 279 -24.04 -4.52 -0.28
CA GLY A 279 -23.48 -4.30 1.05
C GLY A 279 -22.80 -5.53 1.66
N LEU A 280 -22.51 -6.56 0.88
CA LEU A 280 -21.90 -7.80 1.37
C LEU A 280 -20.52 -7.56 1.98
N LEU A 281 -19.67 -6.74 1.33
CA LEU A 281 -18.34 -6.44 1.86
C LEU A 281 -18.42 -5.73 3.21
N SER A 282 -19.27 -4.73 3.33
CA SER A 282 -19.47 -4.00 4.60
C SER A 282 -19.95 -4.96 5.71
N ARG A 283 -20.91 -5.84 5.42
CA ARG A 283 -21.39 -6.88 6.37
C ARG A 283 -20.33 -7.89 6.75
N LEU A 284 -19.40 -8.21 5.84
CA LEU A 284 -18.26 -9.08 6.13
C LEU A 284 -17.26 -8.37 7.05
N ILE A 285 -16.92 -7.11 6.75
CA ILE A 285 -15.90 -6.35 7.48
C ILE A 285 -16.37 -5.97 8.89
N ASP A 286 -17.61 -5.55 9.06
CA ASP A 286 -18.19 -5.21 10.36
C ASP A 286 -18.66 -6.44 11.16
N LYS A 287 -18.48 -7.63 10.61
CA LYS A 287 -18.86 -8.94 11.18
C LYS A 287 -20.38 -9.17 11.31
N SER A 288 -21.23 -8.27 10.83
CA SER A 288 -22.68 -8.46 10.90
C SER A 288 -23.18 -9.65 10.06
N LEU A 289 -22.40 -10.03 9.03
CA LEU A 289 -22.65 -11.26 8.25
C LEU A 289 -22.62 -12.53 9.10
N MET A 290 -21.87 -12.53 10.22
CA MET A 290 -21.78 -13.67 11.15
C MET A 290 -22.94 -13.68 12.17
N GLN A 291 -23.67 -12.56 12.30
CA GLN A 291 -24.79 -12.44 13.23
C GLN A 291 -26.05 -13.10 12.66
N ASN A 292 -26.79 -13.81 13.52
CA ASN A 292 -28.05 -14.46 13.13
C ASN A 292 -27.93 -15.33 11.87
N GLU A 293 -26.77 -15.98 11.69
CA GLU A 293 -26.52 -16.85 10.53
C GLU A 293 -26.70 -16.15 9.18
N GLY A 294 -26.45 -14.83 9.11
CA GLY A 294 -26.64 -14.02 7.90
C GLY A 294 -25.85 -14.52 6.67
N TYR A 295 -24.79 -15.30 6.88
CA TYR A 295 -24.03 -15.96 5.82
C TYR A 295 -24.84 -17.02 5.06
N LEU A 296 -25.94 -17.57 5.66
CA LEU A 296 -26.80 -18.54 4.98
C LEU A 296 -27.57 -17.93 3.81
N GLU A 297 -27.74 -16.58 3.78
CA GLU A 297 -28.33 -15.86 2.65
C GLU A 297 -27.48 -16.01 1.36
N LEU A 298 -26.20 -16.32 1.52
CA LEU A 298 -25.30 -16.56 0.38
C LEU A 298 -25.46 -17.95 -0.23
N ARG A 299 -26.16 -18.87 0.43
CA ARG A 299 -26.38 -20.22 -0.04
C ARG A 299 -27.32 -20.23 -1.24
N ARG A 300 -27.09 -21.16 -2.15
CA ARG A 300 -27.96 -21.47 -3.28
C ARG A 300 -28.22 -22.97 -3.34
N ASP A 301 -29.38 -23.38 -3.84
CA ASP A 301 -29.74 -24.79 -3.97
C ASP A 301 -28.76 -25.59 -4.86
N SER A 302 -28.05 -24.92 -5.75
CA SER A 302 -27.00 -25.51 -6.59
C SER A 302 -25.68 -25.81 -5.88
N ASP A 303 -25.52 -25.43 -4.62
CA ASP A 303 -24.26 -25.61 -3.90
C ASP A 303 -24.05 -27.03 -3.37
N GLY A 304 -25.13 -27.85 -3.35
CA GLY A 304 -25.09 -29.23 -2.91
C GLY A 304 -25.28 -29.42 -1.40
N ASP A 305 -25.38 -30.67 -0.99
CA ASP A 305 -25.73 -31.10 0.39
C ASP A 305 -24.65 -30.66 1.41
N ASP A 306 -23.41 -30.50 0.96
CA ASP A 306 -22.30 -30.01 1.80
C ASP A 306 -22.51 -28.61 2.39
N TYR A 307 -23.44 -27.86 1.83
CA TYR A 307 -23.78 -26.51 2.26
C TYR A 307 -25.19 -26.41 2.86
N GLU A 308 -25.77 -27.52 3.30
CA GLU A 308 -26.99 -27.46 4.09
C GLU A 308 -26.77 -26.75 5.43
N ASN A 309 -27.85 -26.13 5.96
CA ASN A 309 -27.75 -25.32 7.20
C ASN A 309 -27.17 -26.15 8.38
N SER A 310 -27.54 -27.44 8.46
CA SER A 310 -27.02 -28.38 9.46
C SER A 310 -25.53 -28.63 9.43
N MET A 311 -24.87 -28.24 8.31
CA MET A 311 -23.44 -28.44 8.11
C MET A 311 -22.58 -27.29 8.61
N PHE A 312 -23.18 -26.18 9.04
CA PHE A 312 -22.46 -25.04 9.62
C PHE A 312 -22.37 -25.22 11.13
N ASP A 313 -21.14 -25.17 11.66
CA ASP A 313 -20.82 -25.35 13.06
C ASP A 313 -20.33 -24.01 13.64
N ASP A 314 -21.16 -23.44 14.51
CA ASP A 314 -20.88 -22.13 15.13
C ASP A 314 -19.55 -22.10 15.86
N TYR A 315 -19.18 -23.17 16.57
CA TYR A 315 -17.90 -23.24 17.26
C TYR A 315 -16.73 -23.18 16.29
N ARG A 316 -16.83 -23.89 15.17
CA ARG A 316 -15.80 -23.89 14.13
C ARG A 316 -15.69 -22.53 13.45
N ILE A 317 -16.83 -21.91 13.16
CA ILE A 317 -16.90 -20.57 12.57
C ILE A 317 -16.26 -19.55 13.51
N GLU A 318 -16.65 -19.54 14.78
CA GLU A 318 -16.15 -18.59 15.77
C GLU A 318 -14.63 -18.71 16.01
N LYS A 319 -14.13 -19.95 16.06
CA LYS A 319 -12.71 -20.22 16.33
C LYS A 319 -11.81 -20.09 15.11
N GLY A 320 -12.29 -20.52 13.94
CA GLY A 320 -11.45 -20.70 12.77
C GLY A 320 -11.62 -19.62 11.70
N PHE A 321 -12.85 -19.15 11.47
CA PHE A 321 -13.08 -18.15 10.43
C PHE A 321 -12.49 -16.79 10.80
N LYS A 322 -11.75 -16.23 9.89
CA LYS A 322 -11.19 -14.87 9.98
C LYS A 322 -11.14 -14.26 8.58
N CYS A 323 -11.49 -13.00 8.46
CA CYS A 323 -11.25 -12.24 7.24
C CYS A 323 -9.92 -11.48 7.40
N ILE A 324 -8.95 -11.79 6.57
CA ILE A 324 -7.61 -11.16 6.58
C ILE A 324 -7.47 -10.38 5.29
N VAL A 325 -7.28 -9.07 5.41
CA VAL A 325 -6.95 -8.24 4.26
C VAL A 325 -5.43 -8.07 4.21
N VAL A 326 -4.81 -8.23 3.05
CA VAL A 326 -3.37 -8.04 2.88
C VAL A 326 -3.10 -7.09 1.72
N THR A 327 -2.12 -6.21 1.87
CA THR A 327 -1.69 -5.27 0.84
C THR A 327 -0.19 -5.06 0.87
N SER A 328 0.41 -4.91 -0.31
CA SER A 328 1.80 -4.46 -0.45
C SER A 328 1.90 -2.93 -0.58
N ASN A 329 0.76 -2.23 -0.62
CA ASN A 329 0.73 -0.78 -0.62
C ASN A 329 1.16 -0.25 0.76
N LYS A 330 2.23 0.56 0.77
CA LYS A 330 2.76 1.19 2.00
C LYS A 330 1.75 2.14 2.64
N TYR A 331 0.86 2.75 1.85
CA TYR A 331 -0.11 3.77 2.25
C TYR A 331 -1.54 3.36 1.85
N PRO A 332 -2.15 2.41 2.57
CA PRO A 332 -3.56 2.06 2.32
C PRO A 332 -4.48 3.26 2.53
N SER A 333 -5.68 3.22 1.93
CA SER A 333 -6.67 4.29 2.10
C SER A 333 -7.13 4.43 3.55
N ASP A 334 -7.52 5.66 3.91
CA ASP A 334 -8.04 5.96 5.24
C ASP A 334 -9.31 5.13 5.55
N ALA A 335 -10.14 4.87 4.54
CA ALA A 335 -11.33 4.03 4.66
C ALA A 335 -10.97 2.58 5.07
N LEU A 336 -9.96 2.00 4.44
CA LEU A 336 -9.47 0.66 4.77
C LEU A 336 -8.84 0.62 6.16
N LEU A 337 -8.03 1.62 6.52
CA LEU A 337 -7.42 1.74 7.85
C LEU A 337 -8.48 1.95 8.96
N ALA A 338 -9.53 2.72 8.69
CA ALA A 338 -10.61 2.94 9.65
C ALA A 338 -11.43 1.68 9.91
N SER A 339 -11.65 0.85 8.87
CA SER A 339 -12.49 -0.36 8.95
C SER A 339 -11.77 -1.61 9.45
N THR A 340 -10.44 -1.61 9.48
CA THR A 340 -9.60 -2.77 9.81
C THR A 340 -8.61 -2.48 10.93
N TYR A 341 -7.97 -3.53 11.47
CA TYR A 341 -6.88 -3.44 12.43
C TYR A 341 -5.53 -3.56 11.72
N ALA A 342 -4.80 -2.48 11.59
CA ALA A 342 -3.59 -2.43 10.80
C ALA A 342 -2.40 -3.10 11.52
N LEU A 343 -1.78 -4.06 10.83
CA LEU A 343 -0.54 -4.75 11.22
C LEU A 343 0.50 -4.50 10.14
N ARG A 344 1.65 -4.00 10.52
CA ARG A 344 2.74 -3.64 9.61
C ARG A 344 3.88 -4.62 9.73
N VAL A 345 4.24 -5.26 8.63
CA VAL A 345 5.34 -6.23 8.63
C VAL A 345 6.68 -5.49 8.59
N LYS A 346 7.55 -5.82 9.55
CA LYS A 346 8.93 -5.32 9.55
C LYS A 346 9.70 -5.95 8.39
N VAL A 347 10.16 -5.13 7.46
CA VAL A 347 11.12 -5.55 6.44
C VAL A 347 12.48 -5.71 7.13
N GLN A 348 12.99 -6.93 7.23
CA GLN A 348 14.37 -7.15 7.67
C GLN A 348 15.30 -6.67 6.54
N LYS A 349 16.10 -5.65 6.85
CA LYS A 349 17.22 -5.21 5.98
C LYS A 349 18.32 -6.23 5.97
#